data_7eafb6839cd8f8de44dbd332f8115db2
#
_entry.id   7eafb6839cd8f8de44dbd332f8115db2
#
_cell.length_a   1.000
_cell.length_b   1.000
_cell.length_c   1.000
_cell.angle_alpha   90.00
_cell.angle_beta   90.00
_cell.angle_gamma   90.00
#
_symmetry.space_group_name_H-M   'P 1'
#
loop_
_entity.id
_entity.type
_entity.pdbx_description
1 polymer ?
#
loop_
_entity_poly.entity_id
_entity_poly.type
_entity_poly.pdbx_seq_one_letter_code
_entity_poly.pdbx_strand_id
1 'polypeptide(L)'
;MHPILYYGKDPFLQDGKGGRPNSLRDEQPNREVIDHPCPKPIKWMRWAVSRASREGETILDPFMGSGTTLRAAKDLGRKAIGIELSERYCEIAVRRLQQSVLPLGEAA
;
A
#
# COMPACT_ATOMS: atom_id res chain seq x y z
N MET A 1 -1.47 11.28 -14.72
CA MET A 1 -1.42 9.79 -14.69
C MET A 1 -0.14 9.33 -14.01
N HIS A 2 -0.26 8.36 -13.14
CA HIS A 2 0.89 7.73 -12.48
C HIS A 2 0.97 6.27 -12.92
N PRO A 3 1.86 5.94 -13.87
CA PRO A 3 2.01 4.56 -14.30
C PRO A 3 2.68 3.73 -13.21
N ILE A 4 2.23 2.49 -13.06
CA ILE A 4 2.85 1.48 -12.22
C ILE A 4 3.29 0.34 -13.12
N LEU A 5 4.59 0.02 -13.10
CA LEU A 5 5.12 -1.10 -13.85
C LEU A 5 4.97 -2.37 -13.02
N TYR A 6 4.46 -3.42 -13.64
CA TYR A 6 4.24 -4.69 -12.99
C TYR A 6 5.09 -5.78 -13.64
N TYR A 7 5.85 -6.48 -12.83
CA TYR A 7 6.65 -7.62 -13.26
C TYR A 7 6.22 -8.88 -12.50
N GLY A 8 6.17 -9.99 -13.20
CA GLY A 8 5.82 -11.26 -12.61
C GLY A 8 4.39 -11.69 -12.97
N LYS A 9 3.87 -12.60 -12.18
CA LYS A 9 2.56 -13.20 -12.43
C LYS A 9 1.48 -12.51 -11.57
N ASP A 10 0.37 -12.18 -12.16
CA ASP A 10 -0.78 -11.64 -11.43
C ASP A 10 -1.39 -12.74 -10.56
N PRO A 11 -1.38 -12.58 -9.22
CA PRO A 11 -1.93 -13.59 -8.32
C PRO A 11 -3.42 -13.89 -8.58
N PHE A 12 -4.18 -12.86 -8.96
CA PHE A 12 -5.60 -13.00 -9.22
C PHE A 12 -5.87 -13.90 -10.43
N LEU A 13 -5.07 -13.72 -11.49
CA LEU A 13 -5.14 -14.58 -12.68
C LEU A 13 -4.67 -16.00 -12.36
N GLN A 14 -3.61 -16.14 -11.56
CA GLN A 14 -3.11 -17.44 -11.12
C GLN A 14 -4.15 -18.22 -10.31
N ASP A 15 -4.95 -17.53 -9.53
CA ASP A 15 -5.99 -18.13 -8.69
C ASP A 15 -7.29 -18.38 -9.48
N GLY A 16 -7.27 -18.17 -10.80
CA GLY A 16 -8.41 -18.45 -11.67
C GLY A 16 -9.58 -17.48 -11.53
N LYS A 17 -9.34 -16.30 -10.98
CA LYS A 17 -10.37 -15.30 -10.71
C LYS A 17 -10.60 -14.32 -11.87
N GLY A 18 -9.95 -14.56 -13.01
CA GLY A 18 -10.07 -13.70 -14.18
C GLY A 18 -9.25 -12.42 -14.10
N GLY A 19 -9.45 -11.54 -15.06
CA GLY A 19 -8.77 -10.26 -15.12
C GLY A 19 -9.43 -9.20 -14.25
N ARG A 20 -8.67 -8.15 -13.93
CA ARG A 20 -9.13 -6.98 -13.19
C ARG A 20 -8.81 -5.72 -13.99
N PRO A 21 -9.53 -4.61 -13.77
CA PRO A 21 -9.19 -3.35 -14.39
C PRO A 21 -7.72 -2.99 -14.14
N ASN A 22 -7.05 -2.45 -15.14
CA ASN A 22 -5.66 -2.05 -15.05
C ASN A 22 -5.48 -0.56 -14.75
N SER A 23 -6.55 0.12 -14.39
CA SER A 23 -6.50 1.52 -14.01
C SER A 23 -7.37 1.79 -12.79
N LEU A 24 -6.92 2.73 -11.99
CA LEU A 24 -7.65 3.27 -10.86
C LEU A 24 -7.93 4.73 -11.13
N ARG A 25 -9.19 5.14 -11.03
CA ARG A 25 -9.57 6.55 -11.06
C ARG A 25 -9.85 7.01 -9.65
N ASP A 26 -9.17 8.04 -9.24
CA ASP A 26 -9.37 8.68 -7.94
C ASP A 26 -9.27 10.19 -8.13
N GLU A 27 -10.41 10.84 -8.27
CA GLU A 27 -10.49 12.27 -8.53
C GLU A 27 -10.17 13.09 -7.29
N GLN A 28 -10.40 12.54 -6.11
CA GLN A 28 -10.15 13.21 -4.84
C GLN A 28 -9.44 12.24 -3.90
N PRO A 29 -8.13 12.04 -4.08
CA PRO A 29 -7.40 11.12 -3.22
C PRO A 29 -7.47 11.58 -1.76
N ASN A 30 -7.78 10.64 -0.88
CA ASN A 30 -7.72 10.88 0.56
C ASN A 30 -6.27 11.12 0.95
N ARG A 31 -5.97 12.35 1.32
CA ARG A 31 -4.66 12.72 1.79
C ARG A 31 -4.64 12.70 3.31
N GLU A 32 -3.80 11.86 3.85
CA GLU A 32 -3.48 11.96 5.26
C GLU A 32 -2.64 13.19 5.48
N VAL A 33 -2.87 13.86 6.62
CA VAL A 33 -1.98 14.94 7.04
C VAL A 33 -0.75 14.29 7.67
N ILE A 34 0.32 14.21 6.90
CA ILE A 34 1.60 13.67 7.35
C ILE A 34 2.71 14.66 7.01
N ASP A 35 3.71 14.68 7.86
CA ASP A 35 4.90 15.50 7.67
C ASP A 35 5.84 14.84 6.64
N HIS A 36 5.41 14.87 5.38
CA HIS A 36 6.14 14.35 4.25
C HIS A 36 5.83 15.22 3.03
N PRO A 37 6.82 15.70 2.26
CA PRO A 37 6.59 16.64 1.16
C PRO A 37 5.70 16.09 0.04
N CYS A 38 5.77 14.79 -0.25
CA CYS A 38 5.01 14.18 -1.34
C CYS A 38 4.49 12.79 -0.97
N PRO A 39 3.61 12.67 0.03
CA PRO A 39 3.05 11.35 0.36
C PRO A 39 2.12 10.89 -0.77
N LYS A 40 2.28 9.64 -1.19
CA LYS A 40 1.32 9.05 -2.12
C LYS A 40 0.02 8.76 -1.40
N PRO A 41 -1.14 8.94 -2.05
CA PRO A 41 -2.41 8.58 -1.45
C PRO A 41 -2.44 7.11 -1.06
N ILE A 42 -2.87 6.81 0.15
CA ILE A 42 -2.93 5.43 0.64
C ILE A 42 -3.85 4.55 -0.20
N LYS A 43 -4.88 5.13 -0.76
CA LYS A 43 -5.80 4.45 -1.69
C LYS A 43 -5.09 3.83 -2.87
N TRP A 44 -4.13 4.54 -3.45
CA TRP A 44 -3.34 4.05 -4.58
C TRP A 44 -2.47 2.86 -4.16
N MET A 45 -1.88 2.95 -2.98
CA MET A 45 -1.02 1.87 -2.49
C MET A 45 -1.83 0.65 -2.08
N ARG A 46 -3.02 0.82 -1.51
CA ARG A 46 -3.95 -0.28 -1.25
C ARG A 46 -4.33 -1.00 -2.54
N TRP A 47 -4.65 -0.24 -3.56
CA TRP A 47 -4.97 -0.81 -4.87
C TRP A 47 -3.80 -1.62 -5.43
N ALA A 48 -2.59 -1.06 -5.40
CA ALA A 48 -1.39 -1.72 -5.91
C ALA A 48 -1.07 -3.00 -5.10
N VAL A 49 -1.12 -2.93 -3.78
CA VAL A 49 -0.84 -4.06 -2.89
C VAL A 49 -1.86 -5.18 -3.10
N SER A 50 -3.15 -4.85 -3.16
CA SER A 50 -4.20 -5.86 -3.37
C SER A 50 -4.09 -6.53 -4.72
N ARG A 51 -3.56 -5.81 -5.72
CA ARG A 51 -3.40 -6.33 -7.07
C ARG A 51 -2.19 -7.24 -7.21
N ALA A 52 -1.09 -6.90 -6.55
CA ALA A 52 0.19 -7.55 -6.74
C ALA A 52 0.48 -8.68 -5.74
N SER A 53 -0.38 -8.88 -4.77
CA SER A 53 -0.12 -9.84 -3.69
C SER A 53 -1.40 -10.52 -3.21
N ARG A 54 -1.19 -11.61 -2.46
CA ARG A 54 -2.24 -12.29 -1.70
C ARG A 54 -2.16 -11.91 -0.24
N GLU A 55 -3.27 -12.04 0.46
CA GLU A 55 -3.31 -11.88 1.90
C GLU A 55 -2.29 -12.81 2.59
N GLY A 56 -1.59 -12.30 3.57
CA GLY A 56 -0.54 -13.02 4.30
C GLY A 56 0.84 -12.99 3.65
N GLU A 57 0.94 -12.55 2.40
CA GLU A 57 2.24 -12.40 1.74
C GLU A 57 2.99 -11.18 2.27
N THR A 58 4.29 -11.12 1.99
CA THR A 58 5.17 -10.04 2.45
C THR A 58 5.42 -9.03 1.34
N ILE A 59 5.20 -7.77 1.66
CA ILE A 59 5.46 -6.63 0.78
C ILE A 59 6.80 -6.01 1.19
N LEU A 60 7.66 -5.77 0.21
CA LEU A 60 8.92 -5.06 0.42
C LEU A 60 8.86 -3.69 -0.24
N ASP A 61 9.12 -2.66 0.53
CA ASP A 61 9.29 -1.29 0.01
C ASP A 61 10.67 -0.76 0.41
N PRO A 62 11.67 -0.78 -0.49
CA PRO A 62 13.02 -0.35 -0.18
C PRO A 62 13.16 1.17 -0.06
N PHE A 63 12.14 1.93 -0.39
CA PHE A 63 12.10 3.40 -0.31
C PHE A 63 10.79 3.84 0.31
N MET A 64 10.56 3.39 1.55
CA MET A 64 9.23 3.50 2.15
C MET A 64 8.79 4.92 2.49
N GLY A 65 9.71 5.86 2.64
CA GLY A 65 9.37 7.20 3.08
C GLY A 65 8.61 7.19 4.40
N SER A 66 7.45 7.82 4.42
CA SER A 66 6.56 7.85 5.60
C SER A 66 5.73 6.56 5.80
N GLY A 67 5.98 5.52 5.02
CA GLY A 67 5.41 4.20 5.23
C GLY A 67 4.01 3.97 4.67
N THR A 68 3.61 4.72 3.65
CA THR A 68 2.27 4.57 3.04
C THR A 68 2.03 3.14 2.52
N THR A 69 3.01 2.57 1.81
CA THR A 69 2.92 1.19 1.31
C THR A 69 2.77 0.17 2.45
N LEU A 70 3.54 0.36 3.52
CA LEU A 70 3.51 -0.53 4.68
C LEU A 70 2.17 -0.44 5.40
N ARG A 71 1.63 0.75 5.52
CA ARG A 71 0.29 0.94 6.11
C ARG A 71 -0.79 0.27 5.25
N ALA A 72 -0.73 0.44 3.95
CA ALA A 72 -1.63 -0.23 3.02
C ALA A 72 -1.56 -1.76 3.16
N ALA A 73 -0.35 -2.31 3.25
CA ALA A 73 -0.13 -3.73 3.44
C ALA A 73 -0.76 -4.22 4.76
N LYS A 74 -0.55 -3.49 5.85
CA LYS A 74 -1.15 -3.81 7.15
C LYS A 74 -2.68 -3.81 7.07
N ASP A 75 -3.26 -2.78 6.47
CA ASP A 75 -4.71 -2.65 6.33
C ASP A 75 -5.32 -3.82 5.56
N LEU A 76 -4.57 -4.38 4.63
CA LEU A 76 -5.02 -5.46 3.75
C LEU A 76 -4.53 -6.85 4.19
N GLY A 77 -4.00 -6.98 5.40
CA GLY A 77 -3.59 -8.27 5.94
C GLY A 77 -2.30 -8.85 5.35
N ARG A 78 -1.44 -8.02 4.76
CA ARG A 78 -0.11 -8.42 4.32
C ARG A 78 0.91 -8.07 5.39
N LYS A 79 2.03 -8.79 5.38
CA LYS A 79 3.25 -8.42 6.12
C LYS A 79 4.01 -7.38 5.30
N ALA A 80 4.83 -6.58 5.94
CA ALA A 80 5.59 -5.58 5.21
C ALA A 80 6.98 -5.38 5.80
N ILE A 81 7.93 -5.10 4.91
CA ILE A 81 9.29 -4.71 5.25
C ILE A 81 9.56 -3.41 4.51
N GLY A 82 9.94 -2.37 5.24
CA GLY A 82 10.28 -1.09 4.66
C GLY A 82 11.72 -0.70 4.99
N ILE A 83 12.35 0.01 4.08
CA ILE A 83 13.70 0.55 4.23
C ILE A 83 13.62 2.03 3.96
N GLU A 84 14.23 2.82 4.84
CA GLU A 84 14.24 4.28 4.71
C GLU A 84 15.51 4.84 5.34
N LEU A 85 16.18 5.76 4.66
CA LEU A 85 17.39 6.41 5.15
C LEU A 85 17.10 7.48 6.20
N SER A 86 15.97 8.16 6.10
CA SER A 86 15.59 9.22 7.03
C SER A 86 15.03 8.65 8.30
N GLU A 87 15.72 8.87 9.42
CA GLU A 87 15.25 8.47 10.74
C GLU A 87 13.88 9.09 11.07
N ARG A 88 13.70 10.36 10.70
CA ARG A 88 12.42 11.05 10.90
C ARG A 88 11.28 10.37 10.18
N TYR A 89 11.48 9.96 8.94
CA TYR A 89 10.45 9.24 8.18
C TYR A 89 10.21 7.84 8.74
N CYS A 90 11.25 7.17 9.22
CA CYS A 90 11.10 5.90 9.93
C CYS A 90 10.20 6.06 11.16
N GLU A 91 10.38 7.10 11.94
CA GLU A 91 9.55 7.39 13.11
C GLU A 91 8.10 7.65 12.73
N ILE A 92 7.87 8.41 11.67
CA ILE A 92 6.51 8.65 11.14
C ILE A 92 5.87 7.34 10.70
N ALA A 93 6.61 6.50 9.98
CA ALA A 93 6.13 5.20 9.53
C ALA A 93 5.75 4.30 10.71
N VAL A 94 6.58 4.24 11.75
CA VAL A 94 6.30 3.46 12.96
C VAL A 94 5.00 3.92 13.62
N ARG A 95 4.79 5.22 13.76
CA ARG A 95 3.55 5.75 14.35
C ARG A 95 2.33 5.38 13.52
N ARG A 96 2.42 5.48 12.19
CA ARG A 96 1.32 5.10 11.30
C ARG A 96 0.99 3.61 11.40
N LEU A 97 2.01 2.77 11.55
CA LEU A 97 1.84 1.32 11.67
C LEU A 97 1.32 0.89 13.05
N GLN A 98 1.50 1.69 14.08
CA GLN A 98 0.97 1.42 15.41
C GLN A 98 -0.54 1.63 15.51
N GLN A 99 -1.14 2.36 14.59
CA GLN A 99 -2.57 2.54 14.57
C GLN A 99 -3.28 1.21 14.29
N SER A 100 -4.37 0.97 15.01
CA SER A 100 -5.16 -0.23 14.83
C SER A 100 -5.81 -0.28 13.45
N VAL A 101 -5.92 -1.48 12.91
CA VAL A 101 -6.76 -1.71 11.74
C VAL A 101 -8.21 -1.77 12.23
N LEU A 102 -9.09 -0.97 11.61
CA LEU A 102 -10.50 -1.01 11.94
C LEU A 102 -11.08 -2.37 11.50
N PRO A 103 -11.89 -3.03 12.36
CA PRO A 103 -12.49 -4.32 12.03
C PRO A 103 -13.67 -4.20 11.07
N LEU A 104 -13.62 -3.24 10.21
CA LEU A 104 -14.62 -2.96 9.18
C LEU A 104 -14.01 -3.34 7.83
N GLY A 105 -13.75 -4.62 7.63
CA GLY A 105 -13.10 -5.09 6.41
C GLY A 105 -13.78 -4.60 5.14
N GLU A 106 -15.07 -4.44 5.20
CA GLU A 106 -15.90 -3.90 4.14
C GLU A 106 -15.76 -2.39 3.95
N ALA A 107 -15.20 -1.69 4.90
CA ALA A 107 -15.02 -0.24 4.85
C ALA A 107 -13.81 0.20 4.02
N ALA A 108 -13.12 -0.75 3.47
CA ALA A 108 -11.97 -0.47 2.60
C ALA A 108 -12.38 0.18 1.29
#